data_07eb3b8a340a08db8a23a8e468aa65ea
#
_entry.id   07eb3b8a340a08db8a23a8e468aa65ea
#
_cell.length_a   1.000
_cell.length_b   1.000
_cell.length_c   1.000
_cell.angle_alpha   90.00
_cell.angle_beta   90.00
_cell.angle_gamma   90.00
#
_symmetry.space_group_name_H-M   'P 1'
#
loop_
_entity.id
_entity.type
_entity.pdbx_description
1 polymer ?
#
loop_
_entity_poly.entity_id
_entity_poly.type
_entity_poly.pdbx_seq_one_letter_code
_entity_poly.pdbx_strand_id
1 'polypeptide(L)'
;MDDLSLRLVPDELWALVEPLIPGFTTRPQRGGTAPVDDRAVFTAIVFVLTSGCPWRLLPPSFGVTVPTAHRRFTRWTKAGLWRRMHQAVLDELGAQGLIDWSRAVVDGASVRAKKGEP
;
A
#
# COMPACT_ATOMS: atom_id res chain seq x y z
N MET A 1 0.71 6.32 -15.30
CA MET A 1 0.22 5.17 -14.53
C MET A 1 -0.88 4.50 -15.33
N ASP A 2 -0.91 3.18 -15.38
CA ASP A 2 -1.88 2.50 -16.21
C ASP A 2 -3.25 2.43 -15.55
N ASP A 3 -4.25 1.98 -16.30
CA ASP A 3 -5.62 1.92 -15.80
C ASP A 3 -5.78 1.08 -14.56
N LEU A 4 -5.10 -0.04 -14.49
CA LEU A 4 -5.21 -0.92 -13.35
C LEU A 4 -4.71 -0.24 -12.10
N SER A 5 -3.57 0.44 -12.20
CA SER A 5 -3.02 1.15 -11.06
C SER A 5 -3.97 2.22 -10.56
N LEU A 6 -4.59 2.95 -11.48
CA LEU A 6 -5.52 4.00 -11.07
C LEU A 6 -6.79 3.43 -10.46
N ARG A 7 -7.22 2.26 -10.88
CA ARG A 7 -8.38 1.63 -10.28
C ARG A 7 -8.10 1.12 -8.89
N LEU A 8 -6.89 0.58 -8.68
CA LEU A 8 -6.51 0.06 -7.38
C LEU A 8 -6.27 1.18 -6.38
N VAL A 9 -5.64 2.27 -6.84
CA VAL A 9 -5.34 3.38 -5.95
C VAL A 9 -5.70 4.68 -6.67
N PRO A 10 -6.96 5.08 -6.59
CA PRO A 10 -7.36 6.35 -7.19
C PRO A 10 -6.62 7.52 -6.55
N ASP A 11 -6.53 8.61 -7.29
CA ASP A 11 -5.83 9.79 -6.79
C ASP A 11 -6.39 10.29 -5.45
N GLU A 12 -7.69 10.22 -5.27
CA GLU A 12 -8.30 10.66 -4.01
C GLU A 12 -7.84 9.81 -2.84
N LEU A 13 -7.72 8.51 -3.04
CA LEU A 13 -7.24 7.63 -1.98
C LEU A 13 -5.79 7.92 -1.69
N TRP A 14 -4.98 8.10 -2.73
CA TRP A 14 -3.56 8.36 -2.52
C TRP A 14 -3.36 9.67 -1.76
N ALA A 15 -4.18 10.67 -2.04
CA ALA A 15 -4.07 11.94 -1.33
C ALA A 15 -4.30 11.78 0.17
N LEU A 16 -5.14 10.82 0.56
CA LEU A 16 -5.38 10.56 1.97
C LEU A 16 -4.27 9.70 2.60
N VAL A 17 -3.68 8.83 1.83
CA VAL A 17 -2.68 7.88 2.33
C VAL A 17 -1.28 8.46 2.42
N GLU A 18 -0.92 9.24 1.44
CA GLU A 18 0.46 9.73 1.35
C GLU A 18 0.96 10.39 2.65
N PRO A 19 0.20 11.28 3.26
CA PRO A 19 0.67 11.90 4.50
C PRO A 19 0.80 10.92 5.66
N LEU A 20 0.19 9.76 5.55
CA LEU A 20 0.23 8.77 6.63
C LEU A 20 1.39 7.80 6.51
N ILE A 21 2.04 7.77 5.35
CA ILE A 21 3.15 6.87 5.14
C ILE A 21 4.26 7.23 6.12
N PRO A 22 4.78 6.27 6.88
CA PRO A 22 5.82 6.55 7.82
C PRO A 22 6.96 7.26 7.12
N GLY A 23 7.34 8.35 7.70
CA GLY A 23 8.31 9.21 7.11
C GLY A 23 9.53 8.47 6.71
N PHE A 24 9.69 8.30 5.47
CA PHE A 24 10.78 7.69 4.93
C PHE A 24 11.74 8.79 4.85
N THR A 25 12.36 9.07 5.91
CA THR A 25 13.23 10.14 5.90
C THR A 25 14.22 9.85 4.90
N THR A 26 14.25 10.63 4.01
CA THR A 26 15.15 10.54 3.00
C THR A 26 16.48 10.58 3.60
N ARG A 27 17.04 9.55 3.85
CA ARG A 27 18.29 9.57 4.22
C ARG A 27 19.09 9.81 3.04
N PRO A 28 20.06 10.58 3.10
CA PRO A 28 20.88 10.90 1.99
C PRO A 28 21.46 9.61 1.55
N GLN A 29 21.23 9.33 0.39
CA GLN A 29 21.65 8.15 -0.09
C GLN A 29 23.03 8.16 -0.39
N ARG A 30 23.77 7.30 0.03
CA ARG A 30 25.01 7.25 -0.37
C ARG A 30 25.12 6.50 -1.52
N GLY A 31 25.19 7.02 -2.64
CA GLY A 31 25.41 6.40 -3.90
C GLY A 31 24.46 5.33 -4.24
N GLY A 32 23.41 5.27 -3.67
CA GLY A 32 22.48 4.22 -3.98
C GLY A 32 21.55 4.60 -5.04
N THR A 33 20.70 3.69 -5.46
CA THR A 33 19.67 3.96 -6.38
C THR A 33 18.58 4.72 -5.66
N ALA A 34 17.84 5.48 -6.38
CA ALA A 34 16.73 6.21 -5.81
C ALA A 34 15.73 5.22 -5.22
N PRO A 35 15.06 5.58 -4.14
CA PRO A 35 14.06 4.70 -3.56
C PRO A 35 12.91 4.49 -4.54
N VAL A 36 12.28 3.36 -4.48
CA VAL A 36 11.12 3.08 -5.30
C VAL A 36 9.99 4.00 -4.84
N ASP A 37 9.24 4.50 -5.80
CA ASP A 37 8.14 5.40 -5.52
C ASP A 37 7.12 4.77 -4.56
N ASP A 38 6.79 5.49 -3.51
CA ASP A 38 5.86 4.97 -2.49
C ASP A 38 4.51 4.62 -3.06
N ARG A 39 4.01 5.39 -4.02
CA ARG A 39 2.71 5.09 -4.58
C ARG A 39 2.74 3.79 -5.38
N ALA A 40 3.84 3.53 -6.09
CA ALA A 40 3.97 2.29 -6.84
C ALA A 40 4.00 1.10 -5.88
N VAL A 41 4.73 1.21 -4.78
CA VAL A 41 4.79 0.15 -3.79
C VAL A 41 3.43 -0.06 -3.14
N PHE A 42 2.75 1.03 -2.78
CA PHE A 42 1.44 0.94 -2.16
C PHE A 42 0.45 0.26 -3.11
N THR A 43 0.49 0.61 -4.38
CA THR A 43 -0.41 0.02 -5.38
C THR A 43 -0.16 -1.48 -5.52
N ALA A 44 1.11 -1.89 -5.56
CA ALA A 44 1.45 -3.31 -5.65
C ALA A 44 0.94 -4.07 -4.43
N ILE A 45 1.10 -3.49 -3.24
CA ILE A 45 0.63 -4.12 -2.02
C ILE A 45 -0.90 -4.24 -2.02
N VAL A 46 -1.60 -3.19 -2.43
CA VAL A 46 -3.06 -3.21 -2.50
C VAL A 46 -3.53 -4.32 -3.45
N PHE A 47 -2.84 -4.50 -4.56
CA PHE A 47 -3.17 -5.58 -5.47
C PHE A 47 -3.09 -6.94 -4.78
N VAL A 48 -2.01 -7.18 -4.06
CA VAL A 48 -1.83 -8.45 -3.35
C VAL A 48 -2.91 -8.63 -2.28
N LEU A 49 -3.18 -7.57 -1.52
CA LEU A 49 -4.14 -7.68 -0.42
C LEU A 49 -5.56 -7.90 -0.91
N THR A 50 -5.94 -7.30 -2.01
CA THR A 50 -7.32 -7.39 -2.48
C THR A 50 -7.56 -8.58 -3.42
N SER A 51 -6.52 -9.04 -4.12
CA SER A 51 -6.65 -10.19 -5.01
C SER A 51 -6.43 -11.50 -4.29
N GLY A 52 -5.74 -11.46 -3.16
CA GLY A 52 -5.41 -12.68 -2.43
C GLY A 52 -4.27 -13.48 -3.04
N CYS A 53 -3.58 -12.93 -4.02
CA CYS A 53 -2.52 -13.70 -4.67
C CYS A 53 -1.31 -13.84 -3.75
N PRO A 54 -0.52 -14.90 -3.94
CA PRO A 54 0.73 -15.01 -3.17
C PRO A 54 1.69 -13.90 -3.56
N TRP A 55 2.51 -13.47 -2.62
CA TRP A 55 3.51 -12.43 -2.89
C TRP A 55 4.37 -12.74 -4.11
N ARG A 56 4.75 -14.00 -4.27
CA ARG A 56 5.63 -14.37 -5.36
C ARG A 56 5.00 -14.19 -6.74
N LEU A 57 3.68 -14.05 -6.79
CA LEU A 57 2.98 -13.86 -8.04
C LEU A 57 2.65 -12.41 -8.34
N LEU A 58 3.23 -11.49 -7.61
CA LEU A 58 3.05 -10.07 -7.87
C LEU A 58 3.51 -9.75 -9.30
N PRO A 59 2.64 -9.19 -10.13
CA PRO A 59 3.03 -8.90 -11.51
C PRO A 59 4.16 -7.88 -11.59
N PRO A 60 5.15 -8.14 -12.42
CA PRO A 60 6.26 -7.21 -12.56
C PRO A 60 5.86 -5.89 -13.19
N SER A 61 4.68 -5.84 -13.81
CA SER A 61 4.22 -4.60 -14.42
C SER A 61 4.02 -3.48 -13.42
N PHE A 62 3.92 -3.78 -12.14
CA PHE A 62 3.83 -2.73 -11.14
C PHE A 62 5.18 -2.04 -10.89
N GLY A 63 6.24 -2.60 -11.41
CA GLY A 63 7.56 -1.98 -11.25
C GLY A 63 8.16 -2.12 -9.87
N VAL A 64 7.67 -3.07 -9.09
CA VAL A 64 8.11 -3.27 -7.71
C VAL A 64 8.47 -4.74 -7.54
N THR A 65 9.62 -5.02 -6.97
CA THR A 65 10.02 -6.41 -6.74
C THR A 65 9.28 -6.97 -5.54
N VAL A 66 9.16 -8.28 -5.50
CA VAL A 66 8.50 -8.95 -4.38
C VAL A 66 9.18 -8.63 -3.05
N PRO A 67 10.51 -8.71 -2.94
CA PRO A 67 11.15 -8.38 -1.65
C PRO A 67 10.88 -6.94 -1.21
N THR A 68 10.88 -6.00 -2.14
CA THR A 68 10.62 -4.60 -1.79
C THR A 68 9.19 -4.43 -1.29
N ALA A 69 8.22 -5.02 -2.01
CA ALA A 69 6.82 -4.92 -1.61
C ALA A 69 6.60 -5.54 -0.23
N HIS A 70 7.19 -6.70 0.01
CA HIS A 70 7.00 -7.40 1.27
C HIS A 70 7.62 -6.63 2.44
N ARG A 71 8.82 -6.08 2.24
CA ARG A 71 9.48 -5.31 3.30
C ARG A 71 8.66 -4.07 3.65
N ARG A 72 8.13 -3.38 2.65
CA ARG A 72 7.32 -2.20 2.91
C ARG A 72 6.01 -2.58 3.57
N PHE A 73 5.41 -3.67 3.15
CA PHE A 73 4.19 -4.17 3.78
C PHE A 73 4.43 -4.41 5.27
N THR A 74 5.52 -5.08 5.60
CA THR A 74 5.84 -5.38 7.00
C THR A 74 6.05 -4.09 7.79
N ARG A 75 6.79 -3.16 7.24
CA ARG A 75 7.05 -1.90 7.92
C ARG A 75 5.78 -1.09 8.12
N TRP A 76 4.97 -0.99 7.09
CA TRP A 76 3.76 -0.18 7.16
C TRP A 76 2.71 -0.83 8.07
N THR A 77 2.67 -2.15 8.10
CA THR A 77 1.76 -2.86 8.99
C THR A 77 2.13 -2.59 10.44
N LYS A 78 3.41 -2.61 10.75
CA LYS A 78 3.84 -2.32 12.12
C LYS A 78 3.54 -0.87 12.51
N ALA A 79 3.55 0.02 11.55
CA ALA A 79 3.24 1.42 11.82
C ALA A 79 1.75 1.70 11.88
N GLY A 80 0.91 0.70 11.65
CA GLY A 80 -0.53 0.88 11.71
C GLY A 80 -1.13 1.60 10.53
N LEU A 81 -0.44 1.60 9.39
CA LEU A 81 -0.87 2.36 8.23
C LEU A 81 -2.27 1.99 7.77
N TRP A 82 -2.60 0.70 7.74
CA TRP A 82 -3.86 0.27 7.17
C TRP A 82 -5.06 0.78 7.94
N ARG A 83 -4.97 0.76 9.26
CA ARG A 83 -6.06 1.28 10.08
C ARG A 83 -6.15 2.78 9.99
N ARG A 84 -5.01 3.45 9.95
CA ARG A 84 -5.00 4.91 9.83
C ARG A 84 -5.56 5.35 8.49
N MET A 85 -5.29 4.57 7.44
CA MET A 85 -5.85 4.84 6.14
C MET A 85 -7.37 4.73 6.17
N HIS A 86 -7.89 3.65 6.74
CA HIS A 86 -9.33 3.44 6.80
C HIS A 86 -9.99 4.55 7.63
N GLN A 87 -9.36 4.94 8.73
CA GLN A 87 -9.89 6.01 9.55
C GLN A 87 -9.92 7.34 8.77
N ALA A 88 -8.87 7.61 8.00
CA ALA A 88 -8.83 8.83 7.18
C ALA A 88 -9.96 8.82 6.14
N VAL A 89 -10.25 7.65 5.57
CA VAL A 89 -11.35 7.53 4.62
C VAL A 89 -12.69 7.77 5.31
N LEU A 90 -12.86 7.22 6.51
CA LEU A 90 -14.10 7.39 7.25
C LEU A 90 -14.33 8.85 7.64
N ASP A 91 -13.25 9.57 7.92
CA ASP A 91 -13.36 10.95 8.37
C ASP A 91 -13.55 11.96 7.23
N GLU A 92 -13.33 11.55 6.01
CA GLU A 92 -13.39 12.45 4.88
C GLU A 92 -14.74 12.42 4.19
N LEU A 93 -15.45 13.53 4.21
CA LEU A 93 -16.79 13.57 3.63
C LEU A 93 -16.84 13.19 2.17
N GLY A 94 -15.86 13.54 1.41
CA GLY A 94 -15.85 13.24 -0.01
C GLY A 94 -15.37 11.85 -0.37
N ALA A 95 -15.06 11.04 0.63
CA ALA A 95 -14.47 9.73 0.37
C ALA A 95 -15.39 8.55 0.70
N GLN A 96 -16.69 8.79 0.80
CA GLN A 96 -17.60 7.68 1.15
C GLN A 96 -17.54 6.54 0.16
N GLY A 97 -17.27 6.82 -1.09
CA GLY A 97 -17.15 5.76 -2.09
C GLY A 97 -15.94 4.87 -1.91
N LEU A 98 -15.02 5.24 -1.03
CA LEU A 98 -13.82 4.46 -0.79
C LEU A 98 -13.89 3.62 0.47
N ILE A 99 -14.98 3.70 1.23
CA ILE A 99 -15.07 3.01 2.51
C ILE A 99 -14.95 1.50 2.37
N ASP A 100 -15.72 0.93 1.47
CA ASP A 100 -15.67 -0.53 1.28
C ASP A 100 -14.32 -0.97 0.78
N TRP A 101 -13.71 -0.18 -0.10
CA TRP A 101 -12.41 -0.50 -0.65
C TRP A 101 -11.34 -0.46 0.44
N SER A 102 -11.32 0.58 1.25
CA SER A 102 -10.33 0.68 2.31
C SER A 102 -10.52 -0.42 3.35
N ARG A 103 -11.78 -0.80 3.61
CA ARG A 103 -12.04 -1.91 4.53
C ARG A 103 -11.49 -3.22 3.97
N ALA A 104 -11.66 -3.47 2.68
CA ALA A 104 -11.11 -4.67 2.05
C ALA A 104 -9.59 -4.71 2.17
N VAL A 105 -8.93 -3.57 2.04
CA VAL A 105 -7.49 -3.51 2.20
C VAL A 105 -7.08 -3.83 3.63
N VAL A 106 -7.79 -3.28 4.62
CA VAL A 106 -7.48 -3.56 6.02
C VAL A 106 -7.69 -5.03 6.33
N ASP A 107 -8.77 -5.61 5.82
CA ASP A 107 -9.05 -7.02 6.06
C ASP A 107 -7.97 -7.91 5.45
N GLY A 108 -7.54 -7.59 4.23
CA GLY A 108 -6.46 -8.34 3.59
C GLY A 108 -5.17 -8.25 4.37
N ALA A 109 -4.86 -7.06 4.88
CA ALA A 109 -3.64 -6.87 5.66
C ALA A 109 -3.70 -7.67 6.97
N SER A 110 -4.87 -7.70 7.60
CA SER A 110 -5.04 -8.45 8.84
C SER A 110 -4.86 -9.94 8.63
N VAL A 111 -5.42 -10.46 7.55
CA VAL A 111 -5.27 -11.88 7.25
C VAL A 111 -3.80 -12.24 7.04
N ARG A 112 -3.07 -11.40 6.31
CA ARG A 112 -1.66 -11.68 6.05
C ARG A 112 -0.83 -11.59 7.32
N ALA A 113 -1.12 -10.62 8.15
CA ALA A 113 -0.39 -10.46 9.40
C ALA A 113 -0.64 -11.63 10.34
N LYS A 114 -1.90 -12.10 10.39
CA LYS A 114 -2.22 -13.20 11.26
C LYS A 114 -1.57 -14.48 10.83
N LYS A 115 -1.42 -14.70 9.56
CA LYS A 115 -0.80 -15.92 9.07
C LYS A 115 0.71 -15.87 9.21
N GLY A 116 1.26 -14.76 9.63
CA GLY A 116 2.70 -14.65 9.75
C GLY A 116 3.38 -14.85 8.42
N GLU A 117 2.73 -14.46 7.36
CA GLU A 117 3.26 -14.63 6.06
C GLU A 117 4.57 -13.93 5.88
N PRO A 118 5.58 -14.58 5.47
CA PRO A 118 6.85 -13.94 5.23
C PRO A 118 6.81 -13.11 3.96
#